data_7be9a0008285ba0851896ddbc8cc9dac
#
_entry.id   7be9a0008285ba0851896ddbc8cc9dac
#
_cell.length_a   1.000
_cell.length_b   1.000
_cell.length_c   1.000
_cell.angle_alpha   90.00
_cell.angle_beta   90.00
_cell.angle_gamma   90.00
#
_symmetry.space_group_name_H-M   'P 1'
#
loop_
_entity.id
_entity.type
_entity.pdbx_description
1 polymer ?
#
loop_
_entity_poly.entity_id
_entity_poly.type
_entity_poly.pdbx_seq_one_letter_code
_entity_poly.pdbx_strand_id
1 'polypeptide(L)'
;MANRQIETENKAMKEILIAMHNLGGQVTRKQVLQELRDSSDVFSEKEIDATRTSKKSGKIYHPFQWKFNFAVKHLILAGFIETENGRDLELSKKGRNVDINDFDADRDVRSISESKMPHHKMQNKVEQVAINLTSNEQDESEKIEEPWRRQLLDALMKMNPKKFELFCRGLLTKMGIDVDEEKGVQYVVDGGIDGFGYVRSDDYRTTRVALQAKRWQGKVSAPEIDKFRGAMDKFNAEFGIFITNSDFTREAVKTSREGTRIITLINGDQICDLVAKYNYYVEPVTTYQLKDFYLDKD
;
A
#
# COMPACT_ATOMS: atom_id res chain seq x y z
N MET A 1 31.02 6.18 0.05
CA MET A 1 29.79 5.47 0.47
C MET A 1 28.73 6.41 1.04
N ALA A 2 29.06 7.34 1.92
CA ALA A 2 28.11 8.32 2.48
C ALA A 2 27.35 9.13 1.42
N ASN A 3 28.00 9.62 0.38
CA ASN A 3 27.39 10.43 -0.68
C ASN A 3 26.30 9.69 -1.46
N ARG A 4 26.47 8.39 -1.71
CA ARG A 4 25.49 7.55 -2.43
C ARG A 4 24.24 7.24 -1.59
N GLN A 5 24.38 7.22 -0.27
CA GLN A 5 23.26 7.00 0.63
C GLN A 5 22.38 8.26 0.69
N ILE A 6 22.99 9.44 0.86
CA ILE A 6 22.31 10.73 0.84
C ILE A 6 21.54 10.93 -0.46
N GLU A 7 22.18 10.65 -1.60
CA GLU A 7 21.53 10.76 -2.91
C GLU A 7 20.28 9.85 -3.04
N THR A 8 20.36 8.62 -2.50
CA THR A 8 19.23 7.70 -2.53
C THR A 8 18.09 8.19 -1.63
N GLU A 9 18.40 8.75 -0.46
CA GLU A 9 17.42 9.33 0.45
C GLU A 9 16.75 10.57 -0.15
N ASN A 10 17.50 11.42 -0.85
CA ASN A 10 16.98 12.58 -1.55
C ASN A 10 16.00 12.16 -2.66
N LYS A 11 16.35 11.14 -3.44
CA LYS A 11 15.44 10.55 -4.43
C LYS A 11 14.17 10.00 -3.77
N ALA A 12 14.33 9.32 -2.61
CA ALA A 12 13.18 8.80 -1.88
C ALA A 12 12.23 9.90 -1.38
N MET A 13 12.75 11.06 -0.94
CA MET A 13 11.91 12.19 -0.53
C MET A 13 11.02 12.69 -1.68
N LYS A 14 11.58 12.85 -2.88
CA LYS A 14 10.81 13.26 -4.07
C LYS A 14 9.75 12.23 -4.44
N GLU A 15 10.13 10.97 -4.52
CA GLU A 15 9.22 9.88 -4.89
C GLU A 15 8.08 9.69 -3.86
N ILE A 16 8.36 9.87 -2.56
CA ILE A 16 7.33 9.84 -1.51
C ILE A 16 6.29 10.94 -1.73
N LEU A 17 6.72 12.16 -2.04
CA LEU A 17 5.79 13.27 -2.33
C LEU A 17 4.95 12.96 -3.56
N ILE A 18 5.55 12.45 -4.64
CA ILE A 18 4.82 12.01 -5.85
C ILE A 18 3.78 10.95 -5.49
N ALA A 19 4.18 9.91 -4.76
CA ALA A 19 3.29 8.84 -4.35
C ALA A 19 2.12 9.34 -3.50
N MET A 20 2.38 10.25 -2.56
CA MET A 20 1.33 10.83 -1.73
C MET A 20 0.36 11.71 -2.54
N HIS A 21 0.84 12.46 -3.53
CA HIS A 21 -0.03 13.20 -4.45
C HIS A 21 -0.92 12.27 -5.27
N ASN A 22 -0.36 11.19 -5.82
CA ASN A 22 -1.11 10.18 -6.59
C ASN A 22 -2.22 9.53 -5.76
N LEU A 23 -1.98 9.36 -4.46
CA LEU A 23 -2.92 8.73 -3.53
C LEU A 23 -3.89 9.72 -2.84
N GLY A 24 -3.87 11.01 -3.21
CA GLY A 24 -4.81 12.01 -2.69
C GLY A 24 -4.39 12.68 -1.37
N GLY A 25 -3.17 12.42 -0.89
CA GLY A 25 -2.53 13.20 0.18
C GLY A 25 -2.80 12.75 1.62
N GLN A 26 -3.75 11.83 1.86
CA GLN A 26 -3.98 11.18 3.15
C GLN A 26 -3.81 9.67 2.99
N VAL A 27 -2.78 9.12 3.58
CA VAL A 27 -2.33 7.73 3.30
C VAL A 27 -1.59 7.13 4.48
N THR A 28 -1.53 5.81 4.53
CA THR A 28 -0.63 5.10 5.45
C THR A 28 0.77 4.94 4.85
N ARG A 29 1.79 4.76 5.69
CA ARG A 29 3.15 4.43 5.21
C ARG A 29 3.17 3.22 4.29
N LYS A 30 2.33 2.21 4.57
CA LYS A 30 2.20 1.00 3.75
C LYS A 30 1.70 1.32 2.35
N GLN A 31 0.68 2.19 2.23
CA GLN A 31 0.16 2.62 0.94
C GLN A 31 1.18 3.40 0.11
N VAL A 32 1.97 4.26 0.75
CA VAL A 32 3.07 4.98 0.07
C VAL A 32 4.13 4.01 -0.43
N LEU A 33 4.57 3.05 0.39
CA LEU A 33 5.52 2.01 -0.02
C LEU A 33 4.99 1.17 -1.17
N GLN A 34 3.70 0.81 -1.14
CA GLN A 34 3.06 0.07 -2.23
C GLN A 34 3.02 0.89 -3.51
N GLU A 35 2.67 2.19 -3.44
CA GLU A 35 2.66 3.07 -4.62
C GLU A 35 4.07 3.23 -5.20
N LEU A 36 5.10 3.39 -4.36
CA LEU A 36 6.49 3.42 -4.81
C LEU A 36 6.90 2.13 -5.52
N ARG A 37 6.48 0.99 -4.97
CA ARG A 37 6.73 -0.33 -5.55
C ARG A 37 6.08 -0.49 -6.92
N ASP A 38 4.85 0.01 -7.05
CA ASP A 38 4.03 -0.16 -8.25
C ASP A 38 4.33 0.85 -9.35
N SER A 39 4.72 2.09 -8.99
CA SER A 39 4.72 3.22 -9.92
C SER A 39 6.02 4.03 -9.99
N SER A 40 7.01 3.82 -9.07
CA SER A 40 8.23 4.63 -9.11
C SER A 40 9.10 4.33 -10.33
N ASP A 41 9.47 5.37 -11.06
CA ASP A 41 10.45 5.27 -12.15
C ASP A 41 11.91 5.24 -11.64
N VAL A 42 12.14 5.62 -10.38
CA VAL A 42 13.47 5.73 -9.76
C VAL A 42 13.88 4.47 -9.04
N PHE A 43 12.93 3.80 -8.36
CA PHE A 43 13.19 2.60 -7.57
C PHE A 43 12.53 1.38 -8.23
N SER A 44 13.33 0.34 -8.45
CA SER A 44 12.78 -0.92 -8.95
C SER A 44 12.06 -1.69 -7.84
N GLU A 45 11.08 -2.51 -8.21
CA GLU A 45 10.41 -3.43 -7.28
C GLU A 45 11.41 -4.30 -6.51
N LYS A 46 12.46 -4.79 -7.20
CA LYS A 46 13.53 -5.59 -6.58
C LYS A 46 14.33 -4.84 -5.52
N GLU A 47 14.50 -3.52 -5.65
CA GLU A 47 15.18 -2.71 -4.64
C GLU A 47 14.29 -2.49 -3.41
N ILE A 48 13.01 -2.27 -3.63
CA ILE A 48 12.04 -2.03 -2.55
C ILE A 48 11.82 -3.30 -1.74
N ASP A 49 11.65 -4.45 -2.41
CA ASP A 49 11.38 -5.76 -1.80
C ASP A 49 12.66 -6.47 -1.31
N ALA A 50 13.85 -5.92 -1.59
CA ALA A 50 15.12 -6.55 -1.20
C ALA A 50 15.21 -6.79 0.31
N THR A 51 15.60 -7.99 0.68
CA THR A 51 15.87 -8.37 2.06
C THR A 51 17.34 -8.60 2.31
N ARG A 52 17.81 -8.37 3.53
CA ARG A 52 19.17 -8.69 3.99
C ARG A 52 19.11 -9.28 5.38
N THR A 53 20.06 -10.15 5.69
CA THR A 53 20.23 -10.69 7.04
C THR A 53 21.25 -9.87 7.82
N SER A 54 20.87 -9.39 9.00
CA SER A 54 21.76 -8.67 9.91
C SER A 54 22.87 -9.59 10.43
N LYS A 55 24.12 -9.19 10.25
CA LYS A 55 25.28 -9.94 10.77
C LYS A 55 25.34 -9.98 12.30
N LYS A 56 24.71 -9.00 13.00
CA LYS A 56 24.72 -8.92 14.47
C LYS A 56 23.59 -9.71 15.11
N SER A 57 22.39 -9.68 14.54
CA SER A 57 21.19 -10.26 15.16
C SER A 57 20.65 -11.49 14.42
N GLY A 58 21.15 -11.81 13.22
CA GLY A 58 20.61 -12.88 12.37
C GLY A 58 19.21 -12.58 11.82
N LYS A 59 18.62 -11.43 12.13
CA LYS A 59 17.28 -11.06 11.65
C LYS A 59 17.32 -10.57 10.21
N ILE A 60 16.26 -10.89 9.45
CA ILE A 60 16.03 -10.39 8.10
C ILE A 60 15.46 -8.97 8.22
N TYR A 61 15.92 -8.04 7.39
CA TYR A 61 15.42 -6.68 7.31
C TYR A 61 15.36 -6.18 5.87
N HIS A 62 14.55 -5.16 5.62
CA HIS A 62 14.38 -4.50 4.33
C HIS A 62 15.21 -3.21 4.26
N PRO A 63 16.34 -3.17 3.51
CA PRO A 63 17.20 -1.99 3.47
C PRO A 63 16.51 -0.73 2.90
N PHE A 64 15.54 -0.90 2.00
CA PHE A 64 14.81 0.22 1.44
C PHE A 64 13.89 0.87 2.47
N GLN A 65 13.24 0.11 3.32
CA GLN A 65 12.34 0.62 4.36
C GLN A 65 13.06 1.57 5.33
N TRP A 66 14.33 1.31 5.60
CA TRP A 66 15.19 2.22 6.37
C TRP A 66 15.31 3.60 5.71
N LYS A 67 15.63 3.62 4.41
CA LYS A 67 15.76 4.85 3.62
C LYS A 67 14.43 5.58 3.53
N PHE A 68 13.35 4.83 3.33
CA PHE A 68 11.99 5.34 3.30
C PHE A 68 11.61 6.04 4.61
N ASN A 69 11.78 5.36 5.75
CA ASN A 69 11.47 5.93 7.06
C ASN A 69 12.29 7.19 7.36
N PHE A 70 13.55 7.18 6.96
CA PHE A 70 14.43 8.35 7.11
C PHE A 70 13.97 9.51 6.24
N ALA A 71 13.62 9.26 4.99
CA ALA A 71 13.09 10.27 4.08
C ALA A 71 11.76 10.86 4.59
N VAL A 72 10.82 10.03 5.07
CA VAL A 72 9.57 10.49 5.69
C VAL A 72 9.86 11.40 6.89
N LYS A 73 10.81 11.03 7.78
CA LYS A 73 11.19 11.85 8.93
C LYS A 73 11.69 13.24 8.51
N HIS A 74 12.54 13.32 7.50
CA HIS A 74 13.03 14.59 6.98
C HIS A 74 11.90 15.43 6.39
N LEU A 75 10.97 14.83 5.65
CA LEU A 75 9.80 15.50 5.08
C LEU A 75 8.87 16.05 6.17
N ILE A 76 8.69 15.32 7.28
CA ILE A 76 7.93 15.77 8.45
C ILE A 76 8.62 16.98 9.09
N LEU A 77 9.93 16.90 9.38
CA LEU A 77 10.70 17.97 10.00
C LEU A 77 10.75 19.25 9.12
N ALA A 78 10.77 19.09 7.81
CA ALA A 78 10.72 20.20 6.85
C ALA A 78 9.30 20.73 6.62
N GLY A 79 8.26 20.10 7.20
CA GLY A 79 6.87 20.53 7.16
C GLY A 79 6.14 20.24 5.85
N PHE A 80 6.55 19.22 5.09
CA PHE A 80 5.83 18.74 3.90
C PHE A 80 4.76 17.70 4.25
N ILE A 81 5.00 16.91 5.30
CA ILE A 81 4.13 15.85 5.77
C ILE A 81 3.80 16.09 7.23
N GLU A 82 2.57 15.80 7.60
CA GLU A 82 2.05 15.77 8.97
C GLU A 82 1.68 14.35 9.36
N THR A 83 1.74 14.03 10.65
CA THR A 83 1.34 12.73 11.19
C THR A 83 0.97 12.86 12.66
N GLU A 84 -0.12 12.23 13.08
CA GLU A 84 -0.54 12.21 14.48
C GLU A 84 0.01 10.98 15.23
N ASN A 85 0.13 9.85 14.54
CA ASN A 85 0.44 8.54 15.13
C ASN A 85 1.66 7.85 14.51
N GLY A 86 2.39 8.53 13.62
CA GLY A 86 3.53 7.97 12.89
C GLY A 86 3.19 6.97 11.79
N ARG A 87 1.96 6.44 11.73
CA ARG A 87 1.50 5.47 10.71
C ARG A 87 0.77 6.15 9.57
N ASP A 88 -0.16 7.04 9.91
CA ASP A 88 -0.95 7.80 8.96
C ASP A 88 -0.19 9.08 8.60
N LEU A 89 -0.06 9.34 7.33
CA LEU A 89 0.66 10.46 6.76
C LEU A 89 -0.33 11.36 6.01
N GLU A 90 -0.21 12.66 6.21
CA GLU A 90 -0.97 13.65 5.46
C GLU A 90 -0.05 14.69 4.85
N LEU A 91 -0.29 15.06 3.58
CA LEU A 91 0.38 16.20 2.98
C LEU A 91 -0.06 17.49 3.67
N SER A 92 0.88 18.23 4.24
CA SER A 92 0.64 19.57 4.75
C SER A 92 0.23 20.54 3.63
N LYS A 93 -0.16 21.77 3.97
CA LYS A 93 -0.39 22.81 2.97
C LYS A 93 0.86 23.05 2.09
N LYS A 94 2.07 22.99 2.66
CA LYS A 94 3.34 23.08 1.93
C LYS A 94 3.53 21.88 0.99
N GLY A 95 3.26 20.67 1.48
CA GLY A 95 3.37 19.44 0.70
C GLY A 95 2.38 19.40 -0.46
N ARG A 96 1.13 19.84 -0.25
CA ARG A 96 0.10 19.87 -1.31
C ARG A 96 0.42 20.86 -2.44
N ASN A 97 1.13 21.95 -2.14
CA ASN A 97 1.43 23.01 -3.11
C ASN A 97 2.86 22.96 -3.66
N VAL A 98 3.63 21.91 -3.36
CA VAL A 98 5.00 21.79 -3.86
C VAL A 98 5.02 21.56 -5.37
N ASP A 99 5.84 22.31 -6.09
CA ASP A 99 6.16 21.98 -7.48
C ASP A 99 7.18 20.84 -7.51
N ILE A 100 6.72 19.66 -7.85
CA ILE A 100 7.54 18.45 -7.91
C ILE A 100 8.67 18.57 -8.96
N ASN A 101 8.48 19.37 -10.02
CA ASN A 101 9.50 19.52 -11.05
C ASN A 101 10.67 20.38 -10.56
N ASP A 102 10.39 21.40 -9.75
CA ASP A 102 11.41 22.28 -9.14
C ASP A 102 11.90 21.77 -7.77
N PHE A 103 11.34 20.67 -7.25
CA PHE A 103 11.68 20.15 -5.93
C PHE A 103 13.13 19.65 -5.87
N ASP A 104 13.90 20.21 -4.92
CA ASP A 104 15.26 19.81 -4.58
C ASP A 104 15.35 19.43 -3.09
N ALA A 105 15.69 18.18 -2.81
CA ALA A 105 15.69 17.65 -1.45
C ALA A 105 16.73 18.30 -0.53
N ASP A 106 17.88 18.72 -1.07
CA ASP A 106 18.91 19.41 -0.26
C ASP A 106 18.46 20.83 0.09
N ARG A 107 17.95 21.59 -0.90
CA ARG A 107 17.45 22.96 -0.72
C ARG A 107 16.20 23.00 0.15
N ASP A 108 15.19 22.18 -0.15
CA ASP A 108 13.82 22.35 0.35
C ASP A 108 13.56 21.56 1.64
N VAL A 109 14.35 20.50 1.87
CA VAL A 109 14.15 19.58 2.99
C VAL A 109 15.34 19.55 3.93
N ARG A 110 16.54 19.19 3.46
CA ARG A 110 17.70 18.99 4.35
C ARG A 110 18.14 20.26 5.04
N SER A 111 18.21 21.39 4.34
CA SER A 111 18.56 22.69 4.93
C SER A 111 17.68 23.04 6.14
N ILE A 112 16.41 22.63 6.15
CA ILE A 112 15.44 22.89 7.22
C ILE A 112 15.48 21.78 8.27
N SER A 113 15.47 20.53 7.84
CA SER A 113 15.36 19.38 8.75
C SER A 113 16.61 19.16 9.58
N GLU A 114 17.80 19.41 9.03
CA GLU A 114 19.07 19.28 9.74
C GLU A 114 19.21 20.32 10.87
N SER A 115 18.69 21.52 10.67
CA SER A 115 18.65 22.55 11.72
C SER A 115 17.72 22.22 12.88
N LYS A 116 16.69 21.39 12.63
CA LYS A 116 15.70 20.93 13.62
C LYS A 116 16.08 19.62 14.29
N MET A 117 17.06 18.90 13.75
CA MET A 117 17.57 17.71 14.42
C MET A 117 18.38 18.10 15.64
N PRO A 118 18.17 17.48 16.81
CA PRO A 118 18.96 17.77 18.00
C PRO A 118 20.42 17.46 17.70
N HIS A 119 21.28 18.48 17.80
CA HIS A 119 22.73 18.36 17.69
C HIS A 119 23.26 17.53 18.86
N HIS A 120 23.26 16.22 18.75
CA HIS A 120 24.03 15.37 19.63
C HIS A 120 25.42 15.17 19.03
N LYS A 121 26.42 15.74 19.72
CA LYS A 121 27.85 15.47 19.51
C LYS A 121 28.04 13.94 19.46
N MET A 122 28.70 13.50 18.40
CA MET A 122 29.30 12.19 18.14
C MET A 122 28.65 11.42 17.00
N GLN A 123 29.44 11.29 15.94
CA GLN A 123 29.14 10.54 14.73
C GLN A 123 28.81 9.05 14.93
N ASN A 124 29.01 8.50 16.13
CA ASN A 124 28.72 7.09 16.45
C ASN A 124 27.43 6.89 17.28
N LYS A 125 26.79 7.98 17.75
CA LYS A 125 25.55 7.89 18.54
C LYS A 125 24.30 8.20 17.76
N VAL A 126 24.41 8.91 16.63
CA VAL A 126 23.29 9.20 15.73
C VAL A 126 22.79 7.95 15.02
N GLU A 127 23.71 7.03 14.67
CA GLU A 127 23.33 5.69 14.22
C GLU A 127 22.61 4.88 15.31
N GLN A 128 23.03 4.98 16.57
CA GLN A 128 22.40 4.24 17.67
C GLN A 128 21.08 4.85 18.13
N VAL A 129 20.88 6.15 18.11
CA VAL A 129 19.60 6.80 18.47
C VAL A 129 18.59 6.73 17.29
N ALA A 130 19.05 6.87 16.06
CA ALA A 130 18.25 6.54 14.88
C ALA A 130 17.91 5.04 14.84
N ILE A 131 18.84 4.17 15.23
CA ILE A 131 18.64 2.73 15.42
C ILE A 131 17.61 2.47 16.54
N ASN A 132 17.64 3.21 17.66
CA ASN A 132 16.71 2.99 18.74
C ASN A 132 15.31 3.59 18.50
N LEU A 133 15.18 4.72 17.79
CA LEU A 133 13.88 5.26 17.36
C LEU A 133 13.28 4.46 16.20
N THR A 134 14.11 4.00 15.27
CA THR A 134 13.67 3.10 14.19
C THR A 134 13.54 1.65 14.66
N SER A 135 14.34 1.18 15.63
CA SER A 135 14.20 -0.18 16.17
C SER A 135 12.97 -0.33 17.06
N ASN A 136 12.54 0.70 17.78
CA ASN A 136 11.28 0.64 18.53
C ASN A 136 10.07 0.76 17.60
N GLU A 137 10.10 1.62 16.56
CA GLU A 137 9.04 1.70 15.57
C GLU A 137 9.08 0.53 14.55
N GLN A 138 10.26 -0.04 14.24
CA GLN A 138 10.39 -1.24 13.41
C GLN A 138 10.06 -2.52 14.18
N ASP A 139 10.42 -2.63 15.45
CA ASP A 139 10.03 -3.78 16.27
C ASP A 139 8.50 -3.84 16.48
N GLU A 140 7.79 -2.71 16.42
CA GLU A 140 6.32 -2.70 16.45
C GLU A 140 5.68 -2.86 15.07
N SER A 141 6.28 -2.38 13.97
CA SER A 141 5.71 -2.55 12.62
C SER A 141 6.16 -3.84 11.92
N GLU A 142 7.36 -4.38 12.19
CA GLU A 142 7.83 -5.67 11.67
C GLU A 142 7.41 -6.87 12.56
N LYS A 143 7.07 -6.64 13.82
CA LYS A 143 6.59 -7.74 14.70
C LYS A 143 5.20 -8.22 14.38
N ILE A 144 4.49 -7.55 13.50
CA ILE A 144 3.16 -7.98 13.15
C ILE A 144 3.03 -8.02 11.63
N GLU A 145 3.72 -8.92 10.95
CA GLU A 145 3.00 -9.72 9.97
C GLU A 145 1.91 -10.39 10.79
N GLU A 146 0.76 -9.75 10.86
CA GLU A 146 -0.36 -10.26 11.64
C GLU A 146 -0.61 -11.69 11.17
N PRO A 147 -0.37 -12.71 11.99
CA PRO A 147 -0.39 -14.12 11.52
C PRO A 147 -1.70 -14.48 10.81
N TRP A 148 -2.79 -13.78 11.16
CA TRP A 148 -4.09 -13.96 10.54
C TRP A 148 -4.12 -13.54 9.06
N ARG A 149 -3.33 -12.54 8.63
CA ARG A 149 -3.26 -12.12 7.22
C ARG A 149 -2.72 -13.26 6.36
N ARG A 150 -1.62 -13.88 6.79
CA ARG A 150 -1.05 -15.04 6.09
C ARG A 150 -2.05 -16.19 6.08
N GLN A 151 -2.70 -16.48 7.21
CA GLN A 151 -3.73 -17.51 7.30
C GLN A 151 -4.91 -17.23 6.37
N LEU A 152 -5.36 -15.98 6.28
CA LEU A 152 -6.42 -15.57 5.36
C LEU A 152 -6.00 -15.78 3.90
N LEU A 153 -4.82 -15.29 3.49
CA LEU A 153 -4.33 -15.44 2.12
C LEU A 153 -4.15 -16.90 1.73
N ASP A 154 -3.63 -17.73 2.62
CA ASP A 154 -3.51 -19.19 2.43
C ASP A 154 -4.90 -19.85 2.30
N ALA A 155 -5.87 -19.44 3.10
CA ALA A 155 -7.23 -19.92 3.01
C ALA A 155 -7.90 -19.54 1.68
N LEU A 156 -7.75 -18.27 1.26
CA LEU A 156 -8.25 -17.78 -0.03
C LEU A 156 -7.60 -18.52 -1.20
N MET A 157 -6.29 -18.81 -1.13
CA MET A 157 -5.58 -19.58 -2.14
C MET A 157 -6.09 -21.02 -2.27
N LYS A 158 -6.45 -21.65 -1.16
CA LYS A 158 -6.99 -23.03 -1.12
C LYS A 158 -8.49 -23.09 -1.42
N MET A 159 -9.18 -21.97 -1.36
CA MET A 159 -10.62 -21.88 -1.56
C MET A 159 -11.01 -22.31 -2.99
N ASN A 160 -12.16 -22.96 -3.13
CA ASN A 160 -12.73 -23.23 -4.45
C ASN A 160 -12.93 -21.92 -5.23
N PRO A 161 -12.61 -21.83 -6.54
CA PRO A 161 -12.73 -20.60 -7.33
C PRO A 161 -14.12 -19.94 -7.21
N LYS A 162 -15.19 -20.70 -7.34
CA LYS A 162 -16.56 -20.17 -7.22
C LYS A 162 -16.84 -19.59 -5.82
N LYS A 163 -16.29 -20.20 -4.77
CA LYS A 163 -16.40 -19.67 -3.40
C LYS A 163 -15.59 -18.39 -3.25
N PHE A 164 -14.44 -18.28 -3.90
CA PHE A 164 -13.64 -17.06 -3.93
C PHE A 164 -14.38 -15.91 -4.63
N GLU A 165 -15.05 -16.17 -5.75
CA GLU A 165 -15.92 -15.18 -6.42
C GLU A 165 -17.04 -14.70 -5.50
N LEU A 166 -17.74 -15.62 -4.83
CA LEU A 166 -18.79 -15.28 -3.85
C LEU A 166 -18.24 -14.45 -2.68
N PHE A 167 -17.05 -14.80 -2.18
CA PHE A 167 -16.36 -14.03 -1.15
C PHE A 167 -16.08 -12.60 -1.63
N CYS A 168 -15.52 -12.42 -2.83
CA CYS A 168 -15.24 -11.10 -3.41
C CYS A 168 -16.52 -10.29 -3.60
N ARG A 169 -17.58 -10.88 -4.12
CA ARG A 169 -18.90 -10.22 -4.27
C ARG A 169 -19.44 -9.74 -2.94
N GLY A 170 -19.44 -10.59 -1.92
CA GLY A 170 -19.90 -10.22 -0.57
C GLY A 170 -19.03 -9.14 0.07
N LEU A 171 -17.71 -9.14 -0.16
CA LEU A 171 -16.81 -8.08 0.29
C LEU A 171 -17.16 -6.73 -0.37
N LEU A 172 -17.42 -6.72 -1.68
CA LEU A 172 -17.86 -5.51 -2.39
C LEU A 172 -19.22 -4.99 -1.89
N THR A 173 -20.13 -5.90 -1.55
CA THR A 173 -21.42 -5.50 -0.91
C THR A 173 -21.17 -4.80 0.43
N LYS A 174 -20.19 -5.26 1.24
CA LYS A 174 -19.79 -4.56 2.46
C LYS A 174 -19.18 -3.18 2.21
N MET A 175 -18.58 -2.99 1.04
CA MET A 175 -18.04 -1.70 0.60
C MET A 175 -19.12 -0.75 0.05
N GLY A 176 -20.39 -1.16 0.03
CA GLY A 176 -21.51 -0.33 -0.44
C GLY A 176 -21.80 -0.48 -1.94
N ILE A 177 -21.28 -1.51 -2.60
CA ILE A 177 -21.62 -1.83 -3.98
C ILE A 177 -22.83 -2.76 -3.99
N ASP A 178 -23.91 -2.34 -4.63
CA ASP A 178 -25.12 -3.15 -4.83
C ASP A 178 -24.85 -4.20 -5.92
N VAL A 179 -24.40 -5.39 -5.53
CA VAL A 179 -24.02 -6.46 -6.44
C VAL A 179 -25.26 -7.18 -6.95
N ASP A 180 -25.40 -7.26 -8.28
CA ASP A 180 -26.52 -7.95 -8.95
C ASP A 180 -26.33 -9.48 -8.81
N GLU A 181 -27.17 -10.09 -7.96
CA GLU A 181 -27.11 -11.52 -7.69
C GLU A 181 -27.58 -12.38 -8.87
N GLU A 182 -28.52 -11.91 -9.67
CA GLU A 182 -29.13 -12.70 -10.76
C GLU A 182 -28.25 -12.70 -12.01
N LYS A 183 -27.69 -11.56 -12.39
CA LYS A 183 -26.90 -11.44 -13.64
C LYS A 183 -25.49 -12.00 -13.50
N GLY A 184 -24.90 -11.99 -12.30
CA GLY A 184 -23.56 -12.52 -12.06
C GLY A 184 -23.39 -14.02 -12.25
N VAL A 185 -24.48 -14.79 -12.27
CA VAL A 185 -24.45 -16.26 -12.41
C VAL A 185 -24.62 -16.70 -13.87
N GLN A 186 -25.27 -15.91 -14.71
CA GLN A 186 -25.60 -16.29 -16.09
C GLN A 186 -24.51 -16.00 -17.14
N TYR A 187 -23.54 -15.11 -16.83
CA TYR A 187 -22.55 -14.64 -17.81
C TYR A 187 -21.15 -15.28 -17.67
N VAL A 188 -21.04 -16.41 -16.98
CA VAL A 188 -19.77 -17.13 -16.72
C VAL A 188 -19.09 -17.67 -18.00
N VAL A 189 -19.72 -17.60 -19.17
CA VAL A 189 -19.23 -18.33 -20.35
C VAL A 189 -18.36 -17.49 -21.30
N ASP A 190 -18.47 -16.15 -21.36
CA ASP A 190 -17.81 -15.41 -22.44
C ASP A 190 -17.23 -14.03 -22.05
N GLY A 191 -16.14 -13.98 -21.31
CA GLY A 191 -15.39 -12.73 -21.29
C GLY A 191 -14.67 -12.30 -20.01
N GLY A 192 -14.69 -13.12 -18.94
CA GLY A 192 -13.89 -12.83 -17.73
C GLY A 192 -14.49 -11.75 -16.83
N ILE A 193 -15.81 -11.61 -16.79
CA ILE A 193 -16.54 -10.84 -15.80
C ILE A 193 -17.27 -11.82 -14.88
N ASP A 194 -17.01 -11.71 -13.57
CA ASP A 194 -17.57 -12.60 -12.54
C ASP A 194 -18.77 -11.98 -11.83
N GLY A 195 -19.12 -10.74 -12.17
CA GLY A 195 -20.28 -10.07 -11.63
C GLY A 195 -20.42 -8.61 -12.07
N PHE A 196 -21.59 -8.08 -11.78
CA PHE A 196 -21.91 -6.65 -11.95
C PHE A 196 -22.47 -6.13 -10.66
N GLY A 197 -22.35 -4.84 -10.47
CA GLY A 197 -22.96 -4.12 -9.38
C GLY A 197 -23.23 -2.66 -9.76
N TYR A 198 -23.85 -1.97 -8.85
CA TYR A 198 -24.18 -0.56 -9.00
C TYR A 198 -23.66 0.21 -7.78
N VAL A 199 -23.01 1.33 -8.02
CA VAL A 199 -22.68 2.31 -7.01
C VAL A 199 -23.65 3.46 -7.17
N ARG A 200 -24.32 3.83 -6.08
CA ARG A 200 -25.13 5.05 -6.01
C ARG A 200 -24.39 6.09 -5.20
N SER A 201 -24.19 7.25 -5.80
CA SER A 201 -23.67 8.40 -5.07
C SER A 201 -24.80 9.14 -4.34
N ASP A 202 -24.41 10.00 -3.40
CA ASP A 202 -25.38 10.80 -2.59
C ASP A 202 -26.24 11.73 -3.46
N ASP A 203 -25.79 12.09 -4.66
CA ASP A 203 -26.51 12.86 -5.66
C ASP A 203 -27.39 12.01 -6.61
N TYR A 204 -27.68 10.77 -6.21
CA TYR A 204 -28.52 9.80 -6.96
C TYR A 204 -27.95 9.34 -8.29
N ARG A 205 -26.70 9.56 -8.60
CA ARG A 205 -26.08 8.96 -9.79
C ARG A 205 -25.84 7.46 -9.56
N THR A 206 -26.18 6.68 -10.57
CA THR A 206 -25.95 5.24 -10.55
C THR A 206 -24.89 4.91 -11.59
N THR A 207 -23.78 4.34 -11.14
CA THR A 207 -22.67 3.87 -11.98
C THR A 207 -22.64 2.36 -12.00
N ARG A 208 -22.58 1.77 -13.19
CA ARG A 208 -22.44 0.31 -13.35
C ARG A 208 -20.98 -0.09 -13.17
N VAL A 209 -20.74 -1.07 -12.30
CA VAL A 209 -19.44 -1.62 -11.98
C VAL A 209 -19.35 -3.05 -12.48
N ALA A 210 -18.28 -3.38 -13.20
CA ALA A 210 -17.93 -4.76 -13.52
C ALA A 210 -16.94 -5.29 -12.47
N LEU A 211 -17.08 -6.56 -12.13
CA LEU A 211 -16.18 -7.26 -11.21
C LEU A 211 -15.49 -8.42 -11.91
N GLN A 212 -14.17 -8.54 -11.69
CA GLN A 212 -13.45 -9.77 -11.90
C GLN A 212 -12.72 -10.19 -10.62
N ALA A 213 -12.91 -11.44 -10.20
CA ALA A 213 -12.28 -12.04 -9.03
C ALA A 213 -11.39 -13.20 -9.50
N LYS A 214 -10.08 -13.02 -9.44
CA LYS A 214 -9.14 -14.02 -9.96
C LYS A 214 -8.25 -14.57 -8.87
N ARG A 215 -8.49 -15.84 -8.50
CA ARG A 215 -7.58 -16.58 -7.63
C ARG A 215 -6.35 -17.01 -8.44
N TRP A 216 -5.18 -16.47 -8.08
CA TRP A 216 -3.97 -16.62 -8.88
C TRP A 216 -2.75 -16.93 -8.02
N GLN A 217 -1.80 -17.74 -8.52
CA GLN A 217 -0.58 -18.08 -7.79
C GLN A 217 0.56 -17.10 -7.98
N GLY A 218 0.60 -16.42 -9.10
CA GLY A 218 1.61 -15.41 -9.42
C GLY A 218 1.01 -14.02 -9.48
N LYS A 219 1.77 -13.05 -9.93
CA LYS A 219 1.25 -11.70 -10.17
C LYS A 219 0.37 -11.66 -11.42
N VAL A 220 -0.74 -10.93 -11.34
CA VAL A 220 -1.62 -10.66 -12.49
C VAL A 220 -0.92 -9.68 -13.42
N SER A 221 -0.87 -10.01 -14.71
CA SER A 221 -0.16 -9.24 -15.74
C SER A 221 -1.09 -8.31 -16.54
N ALA A 222 -0.51 -7.35 -17.27
CA ALA A 222 -1.25 -6.37 -18.08
C ALA A 222 -2.25 -6.99 -19.07
N PRO A 223 -1.95 -8.08 -19.79
CA PRO A 223 -2.92 -8.71 -20.69
C PRO A 223 -4.24 -9.14 -20.02
N GLU A 224 -4.20 -9.49 -18.73
CA GLU A 224 -5.42 -9.83 -17.99
C GLU A 224 -6.28 -8.59 -17.70
N ILE A 225 -5.64 -7.45 -17.47
CA ILE A 225 -6.32 -6.16 -17.28
C ILE A 225 -6.96 -5.70 -18.60
N ASP A 226 -6.24 -5.83 -19.73
CA ASP A 226 -6.77 -5.48 -21.05
C ASP A 226 -7.96 -6.37 -21.44
N LYS A 227 -7.87 -7.66 -21.16
CA LYS A 227 -8.96 -8.62 -21.37
C LYS A 227 -10.19 -8.22 -20.56
N PHE A 228 -10.02 -7.87 -19.30
CA PHE A 228 -11.12 -7.41 -18.45
C PHE A 228 -11.71 -6.08 -18.95
N ARG A 229 -10.87 -5.12 -19.38
CA ARG A 229 -11.34 -3.86 -19.98
C ARG A 229 -12.18 -4.10 -21.24
N GLY A 230 -11.73 -5.00 -22.12
CA GLY A 230 -12.50 -5.39 -23.31
C GLY A 230 -13.85 -6.04 -22.96
N ALA A 231 -13.93 -6.78 -21.87
CA ALA A 231 -15.17 -7.32 -21.37
C ALA A 231 -16.10 -6.24 -20.79
N MET A 232 -15.56 -5.24 -20.08
CA MET A 232 -16.32 -4.09 -19.57
C MET A 232 -17.05 -3.36 -20.71
N ASP A 233 -16.41 -3.22 -21.87
CA ASP A 233 -17.00 -2.56 -23.05
C ASP A 233 -18.25 -3.28 -23.55
N LYS A 234 -18.22 -4.61 -23.63
CA LYS A 234 -19.35 -5.42 -24.07
C LYS A 234 -20.60 -5.23 -23.18
N PHE A 235 -20.40 -4.94 -21.90
CA PHE A 235 -21.46 -4.83 -20.92
C PHE A 235 -21.76 -3.40 -20.48
N ASN A 236 -21.19 -2.40 -21.14
CA ASN A 236 -21.36 -0.99 -20.82
C ASN A 236 -21.09 -0.67 -19.35
N ALA A 237 -20.07 -1.32 -18.75
CA ALA A 237 -19.65 -1.00 -17.41
C ALA A 237 -18.75 0.25 -17.44
N GLU A 238 -19.07 1.25 -16.65
CA GLU A 238 -18.34 2.51 -16.59
C GLU A 238 -17.08 2.38 -15.75
N PHE A 239 -17.10 1.48 -14.78
CA PHE A 239 -16.04 1.27 -13.80
C PHE A 239 -15.75 -0.22 -13.63
N GLY A 240 -14.49 -0.58 -13.40
CA GLY A 240 -14.07 -1.96 -13.20
C GLY A 240 -13.37 -2.15 -11.86
N ILE A 241 -13.61 -3.29 -11.22
CA ILE A 241 -12.86 -3.75 -10.05
C ILE A 241 -12.29 -5.13 -10.35
N PHE A 242 -10.97 -5.23 -10.28
CA PHE A 242 -10.26 -6.50 -10.42
C PHE A 242 -9.66 -6.90 -9.07
N ILE A 243 -10.11 -8.02 -8.52
CA ILE A 243 -9.67 -8.53 -7.21
C ILE A 243 -8.86 -9.80 -7.40
N THR A 244 -7.72 -9.89 -6.71
CA THR A 244 -6.90 -11.11 -6.65
C THR A 244 -6.39 -11.37 -5.24
N ASN A 245 -6.25 -12.63 -4.89
CA ASN A 245 -5.58 -13.06 -3.64
C ASN A 245 -4.05 -12.91 -3.71
N SER A 246 -3.49 -12.63 -4.87
CA SER A 246 -2.07 -12.39 -5.10
C SER A 246 -1.77 -10.91 -5.29
N ASP A 247 -0.97 -10.56 -6.26
CA ASP A 247 -0.54 -9.19 -6.52
C ASP A 247 -0.56 -8.89 -8.03
N PHE A 248 -0.28 -7.65 -8.42
CA PHE A 248 -0.24 -7.20 -9.81
C PHE A 248 1.19 -6.87 -10.23
N THR A 249 1.50 -7.01 -11.52
CA THR A 249 2.75 -6.48 -12.08
C THR A 249 2.66 -4.96 -12.24
N ARG A 250 3.80 -4.26 -12.29
CA ARG A 250 3.84 -2.81 -12.56
C ARG A 250 3.11 -2.44 -13.85
N GLU A 251 3.30 -3.24 -14.87
CA GLU A 251 2.62 -3.06 -16.16
C GLU A 251 1.10 -3.20 -16.00
N ALA A 252 0.63 -4.15 -15.18
CA ALA A 252 -0.80 -4.29 -14.90
C ALA A 252 -1.36 -3.07 -14.16
N VAL A 253 -0.63 -2.54 -13.17
CA VAL A 253 -1.02 -1.31 -12.46
C VAL A 253 -1.06 -0.13 -13.41
N LYS A 254 -0.04 0.05 -14.25
CA LYS A 254 -0.01 1.10 -15.27
C LYS A 254 -1.20 0.96 -16.22
N THR A 255 -1.39 -0.21 -16.81
CA THR A 255 -2.51 -0.51 -17.72
C THR A 255 -3.87 -0.23 -17.07
N SER A 256 -4.06 -0.53 -15.79
CA SER A 256 -5.33 -0.30 -15.09
C SER A 256 -5.74 1.19 -15.05
N ARG A 257 -4.77 2.08 -15.07
CA ARG A 257 -4.94 3.56 -15.00
C ARG A 257 -5.02 4.21 -16.39
N GLU A 258 -4.71 3.46 -17.46
CA GLU A 258 -4.75 3.96 -18.85
C GLU A 258 -6.14 3.86 -19.46
N GLY A 259 -6.39 4.66 -20.51
CA GLY A 259 -7.63 4.66 -21.27
C GLY A 259 -8.76 5.44 -20.59
N THR A 260 -9.97 5.30 -21.14
CA THR A 260 -11.15 6.05 -20.70
C THR A 260 -11.86 5.42 -19.49
N ARG A 261 -11.58 4.15 -19.20
CA ARG A 261 -12.19 3.38 -18.10
C ARG A 261 -11.12 2.90 -17.16
N ILE A 262 -11.08 3.51 -15.99
CA ILE A 262 -10.15 3.14 -14.91
C ILE A 262 -10.61 1.85 -14.25
N ILE A 263 -9.66 0.95 -14.00
CA ILE A 263 -9.89 -0.30 -13.29
C ILE A 263 -9.22 -0.20 -11.92
N THR A 264 -10.02 -0.33 -10.86
CA THR A 264 -9.50 -0.44 -9.50
C THR A 264 -8.95 -1.84 -9.28
N LEU A 265 -7.70 -1.93 -8.84
CA LEU A 265 -7.05 -3.18 -8.51
C LEU A 265 -7.09 -3.38 -6.99
N ILE A 266 -7.48 -4.58 -6.56
CA ILE A 266 -7.47 -4.99 -5.15
C ILE A 266 -6.64 -6.27 -5.05
N ASN A 267 -5.45 -6.17 -4.46
CA ASN A 267 -4.56 -7.29 -4.22
C ASN A 267 -4.84 -8.00 -2.89
N GLY A 268 -4.09 -9.07 -2.61
CA GLY A 268 -4.27 -9.88 -1.38
C GLY A 268 -4.09 -9.07 -0.10
N ASP A 269 -3.14 -8.15 -0.06
CA ASP A 269 -2.92 -7.28 1.10
C ASP A 269 -4.11 -6.34 1.34
N GLN A 270 -4.64 -5.74 0.27
CA GLN A 270 -5.81 -4.88 0.33
C GLN A 270 -7.07 -5.66 0.70
N ILE A 271 -7.18 -6.93 0.27
CA ILE A 271 -8.24 -7.82 0.76
C ILE A 271 -8.16 -7.97 2.28
N CYS A 272 -6.97 -8.20 2.85
CA CYS A 272 -6.81 -8.27 4.30
C CYS A 272 -7.24 -6.99 5.01
N ASP A 273 -6.85 -5.83 4.48
CA ASP A 273 -7.24 -4.52 5.03
C ASP A 273 -8.77 -4.33 5.01
N LEU A 274 -9.42 -4.69 3.90
CA LEU A 274 -10.88 -4.60 3.75
C LEU A 274 -11.61 -5.59 4.65
N VAL A 275 -11.12 -6.82 4.76
CA VAL A 275 -11.67 -7.85 5.65
C VAL A 275 -11.64 -7.39 7.09
N ALA A 276 -10.54 -6.80 7.55
CA ALA A 276 -10.42 -6.22 8.89
C ALA A 276 -11.35 -5.01 9.07
N LYS A 277 -11.36 -4.09 8.09
CA LYS A 277 -12.18 -2.88 8.15
C LYS A 277 -13.68 -3.17 8.32
N TYR A 278 -14.17 -4.18 7.62
CA TYR A 278 -15.60 -4.53 7.61
C TYR A 278 -15.94 -5.71 8.51
N ASN A 279 -14.99 -6.23 9.31
CA ASN A 279 -15.15 -7.45 10.12
C ASN A 279 -15.78 -8.60 9.29
N TYR A 280 -15.31 -8.75 8.05
CA TYR A 280 -15.92 -9.69 7.09
C TYR A 280 -15.42 -11.11 7.32
N TYR A 281 -16.21 -11.91 8.02
CA TYR A 281 -15.86 -13.27 8.51
C TYR A 281 -14.59 -13.32 9.38
N VAL A 282 -14.29 -12.22 10.07
CA VAL A 282 -13.23 -12.13 11.09
C VAL A 282 -13.77 -11.36 12.29
N GLU A 283 -13.17 -11.59 13.44
CA GLU A 283 -13.42 -10.82 14.65
C GLU A 283 -12.13 -10.31 15.26
N PRO A 284 -12.08 -9.07 15.77
CA PRO A 284 -10.92 -8.56 16.45
C PRO A 284 -10.71 -9.27 17.79
N VAL A 285 -9.49 -9.67 18.09
CA VAL A 285 -9.12 -10.27 19.37
C VAL A 285 -8.23 -9.30 20.13
N THR A 286 -8.64 -8.90 21.32
CA THR A 286 -7.83 -8.06 22.20
C THR A 286 -6.79 -8.94 22.92
N THR A 287 -5.52 -8.54 22.84
CA THR A 287 -4.42 -9.18 23.57
C THR A 287 -3.69 -8.15 24.43
N TYR A 288 -2.96 -8.62 25.44
CA TYR A 288 -2.16 -7.77 26.32
C TYR A 288 -0.68 -7.99 26.04
N GLN A 289 0.09 -6.89 26.06
CA GLN A 289 1.54 -6.91 25.97
C GLN A 289 2.14 -6.46 27.30
N LEU A 290 3.12 -7.20 27.80
CA LEU A 290 3.87 -6.81 28.98
C LEU A 290 4.70 -5.56 28.66
N LYS A 291 4.64 -4.57 29.55
CA LYS A 291 5.50 -3.38 29.49
C LYS A 291 6.82 -3.63 30.22
N ASP A 292 7.78 -2.74 29.99
CA ASP A 292 9.17 -2.84 30.49
C ASP A 292 9.28 -3.12 31.99
N PHE A 293 8.32 -2.63 32.79
CA PHE A 293 8.22 -2.92 34.21
C PHE A 293 8.33 -4.41 34.57
N TYR A 294 7.86 -5.31 33.68
CA TYR A 294 7.94 -6.75 33.89
C TYR A 294 9.16 -7.40 33.23
N LEU A 295 9.88 -6.64 32.41
CA LEU A 295 10.98 -7.13 31.58
C LEU A 295 12.36 -6.71 32.10
N ASP A 296 12.41 -5.72 32.98
CA ASP A 296 13.64 -5.32 33.67
C ASP A 296 14.14 -6.46 34.57
N LYS A 297 15.34 -6.92 34.27
CA LYS A 297 16.09 -7.81 35.12
C LYS A 297 16.86 -6.93 36.11
N ASP A 298 16.59 -7.06 37.41
CA ASP A 298 17.37 -6.53 38.49
C ASP A 298 18.86 -6.88 38.35
#